data_46a63f9c9a65718b50d8ef98cc8b0705
#
_entry.id   46a63f9c9a65718b50d8ef98cc8b0705
#
_cell.length_a   1.000
_cell.length_b   1.000
_cell.length_c   1.000
_cell.angle_alpha   90.00
_cell.angle_beta   90.00
_cell.angle_gamma   90.00
#
_symmetry.space_group_name_H-M   'P 1'
#
loop_
_entity.id
_entity.type
_entity.pdbx_description
1 polymer ?
#
loop_
_entity_poly.entity_id
_entity_poly.type
_entity_poly.pdbx_seq_one_letter_code
_entity_poly.pdbx_strand_id
1 'polypeptide(L)'
;MPTPEPDPRFNEFVILQAQNAGLFLGQIPNPVSGEKEVNLRAAKSVIDSLEMLENKTQGNLTATEYQLLKMALNNLRPLYEAAEDE
;
A
#
# COMPACT_ATOMS: atom_id res chain seq x y z
N MET A 1 -21.02 -3.90 -21.16
CA MET A 1 -20.48 -3.43 -19.88
C MET A 1 -19.57 -2.24 -20.11
N PRO A 2 -19.73 -1.17 -19.34
CA PRO A 2 -18.83 -0.04 -19.50
C PRO A 2 -17.40 -0.44 -19.10
N THR A 3 -16.43 0.07 -19.84
CA THR A 3 -15.03 -0.13 -19.53
C THR A 3 -14.66 0.77 -18.35
N PRO A 4 -13.89 0.26 -17.36
CA PRO A 4 -13.46 1.11 -16.27
C PRO A 4 -12.66 2.31 -16.78
N GLU A 5 -12.88 3.46 -16.19
CA GLU A 5 -12.16 4.67 -16.51
C GLU A 5 -11.12 4.96 -15.42
N PRO A 6 -9.94 5.50 -15.80
CA PRO A 6 -8.93 5.83 -14.80
C PRO A 6 -9.41 6.97 -13.90
N ASP A 7 -9.11 6.84 -12.62
CA ASP A 7 -9.39 7.88 -11.64
C ASP A 7 -8.08 8.24 -10.95
N PRO A 8 -7.54 9.45 -11.17
CA PRO A 8 -6.27 9.86 -10.55
C PRO A 8 -6.27 9.77 -9.02
N ARG A 9 -7.42 9.91 -8.39
CA ARG A 9 -7.54 9.82 -6.94
C ARG A 9 -7.21 8.42 -6.46
N PHE A 10 -7.49 7.40 -7.26
CA PHE A 10 -7.15 6.02 -6.92
C PHE A 10 -5.63 5.84 -6.83
N ASN A 11 -4.91 6.29 -7.85
CA ASN A 11 -3.45 6.19 -7.87
C ASN A 11 -2.84 6.98 -6.71
N GLU A 12 -3.33 8.18 -6.46
CA GLU A 12 -2.84 9.02 -5.36
C GLU A 12 -3.07 8.33 -4.01
N PHE A 13 -4.24 7.73 -3.82
CA PHE A 13 -4.56 7.02 -2.58
C PHE A 13 -3.64 5.83 -2.37
N VAL A 14 -3.46 4.99 -3.40
CA VAL A 14 -2.59 3.80 -3.29
C VAL A 14 -1.15 4.21 -3.00
N ILE A 15 -0.63 5.22 -3.68
CA ILE A 15 0.73 5.70 -3.46
C ILE A 15 0.89 6.22 -2.04
N LEU A 16 -0.07 7.00 -1.55
CA LEU A 16 -0.03 7.52 -0.19
C LEU A 16 -0.03 6.39 0.84
N GLN A 17 -0.89 5.39 0.65
CA GLN A 17 -0.94 4.27 1.57
C GLN A 17 0.36 3.46 1.53
N ALA A 18 0.94 3.27 0.35
CA ALA A 18 2.22 2.57 0.23
C ALA A 18 3.33 3.33 0.95
N GLN A 19 3.36 4.66 0.85
CA GLN A 19 4.32 5.49 1.56
C GLN A 19 4.13 5.39 3.07
N ASN A 20 2.89 5.42 3.53
CA ASN A 20 2.58 5.26 4.96
C ASN A 20 3.05 3.90 5.48
N ALA A 21 2.80 2.84 4.72
CA ALA A 21 3.27 1.51 5.10
C ALA A 21 4.80 1.44 5.13
N GLY A 22 5.47 2.07 4.16
CA GLY A 22 6.93 2.16 4.15
C GLY A 22 7.46 2.86 5.39
N LEU A 23 6.81 3.93 5.81
CA LEU A 23 7.14 4.63 7.04
C LEU A 23 6.99 3.71 8.26
N PHE A 24 5.85 3.01 8.35
CA PHE A 24 5.58 2.11 9.49
C PHE A 24 6.48 0.87 9.50
N LEU A 25 7.04 0.51 8.35
CA LEU A 25 7.96 -0.62 8.24
C LEU A 25 9.43 -0.21 8.40
N GLY A 26 9.67 1.06 8.71
CA GLY A 26 11.02 1.56 8.95
C GLY A 26 11.84 1.76 7.68
N GLN A 27 11.21 1.80 6.51
CA GLN A 27 11.90 2.00 5.24
C GLN A 27 12.15 3.48 4.94
N ILE A 28 11.33 4.35 5.54
CA ILE A 28 11.40 5.80 5.35
C ILE A 28 11.51 6.45 6.72
N PRO A 29 12.43 7.43 6.90
CA PRO A 29 12.51 8.12 8.19
C PRO A 29 11.24 8.93 8.47
N ASN A 30 10.86 8.97 9.75
CA ASN A 30 9.76 9.81 10.19
C ASN A 30 10.14 11.28 9.95
N PRO A 31 9.33 12.06 9.22
CA PRO A 31 9.68 13.45 8.90
C PRO A 31 9.73 14.35 10.13
N VAL A 32 9.09 13.97 11.24
CA VAL A 32 9.13 14.75 12.48
C VAL A 32 10.38 14.45 13.29
N SER A 33 10.68 13.15 13.49
CA SER A 33 11.82 12.75 14.34
C SER A 33 13.12 12.56 13.57
N GLY A 34 13.04 12.34 12.26
CA GLY A 34 14.20 12.02 11.43
C GLY A 34 14.68 10.58 11.59
N GLU A 35 14.02 9.80 12.41
CA GLU A 35 14.40 8.42 12.71
C GLU A 35 13.50 7.42 12.03
N LYS A 36 14.05 6.24 11.71
CA LYS A 36 13.29 5.13 11.19
C LYS A 36 12.69 4.36 12.34
N GLU A 37 11.39 4.19 12.31
CA GLU A 37 10.66 3.48 13.36
C GLU A 37 9.78 2.40 12.75
N VAL A 38 9.64 1.28 13.45
CA VAL A 38 8.79 0.17 12.98
C VAL A 38 7.52 0.14 13.83
N ASN A 39 6.37 0.16 13.17
CA ASN A 39 5.06 -0.01 13.80
C ASN A 39 4.30 -1.06 13.00
N LEU A 40 4.44 -2.32 13.41
CA LEU A 40 3.87 -3.46 12.69
C LEU A 40 2.35 -3.42 12.65
N ARG A 41 1.71 -2.97 13.72
CA ARG A 41 0.25 -2.88 13.77
C ARG A 41 -0.28 -1.90 12.73
N ALA A 42 0.34 -0.73 12.64
CA ALA A 42 -0.06 0.28 11.66
C ALA A 42 0.25 -0.20 10.22
N ALA A 43 1.40 -0.83 10.02
CA ALA A 43 1.76 -1.38 8.72
C ALA A 43 0.76 -2.46 8.27
N LYS A 44 0.39 -3.36 9.18
CA LYS A 44 -0.59 -4.40 8.88
C LYS A 44 -1.93 -3.80 8.50
N SER A 45 -2.35 -2.76 9.21
CA SER A 45 -3.61 -2.08 8.92
C SER A 45 -3.63 -1.52 7.51
N VAL A 46 -2.53 -0.92 7.06
CA VAL A 46 -2.43 -0.38 5.70
C VAL A 46 -2.47 -1.51 4.67
N ILE A 47 -1.71 -2.58 4.90
CA ILE A 47 -1.69 -3.73 3.97
C ILE A 47 -3.09 -4.36 3.88
N ASP A 48 -3.75 -4.56 5.01
CA ASP A 48 -5.11 -5.10 5.05
C ASP A 48 -6.08 -4.20 4.28
N SER A 49 -5.93 -2.88 4.40
CA SER A 49 -6.76 -1.93 3.66
C SER A 49 -6.55 -2.04 2.15
N LEU A 50 -5.30 -2.21 1.71
CA LEU A 50 -4.99 -2.39 0.29
C LEU A 50 -5.53 -3.72 -0.23
N GLU A 51 -5.47 -4.79 0.58
CA GLU A 51 -6.04 -6.07 0.21
C GLU A 51 -7.57 -5.99 0.11
N MET A 52 -8.21 -5.31 1.04
CA MET A 52 -9.65 -5.06 0.98
C MET A 52 -10.00 -4.29 -0.28
N LEU A 53 -9.21 -3.26 -0.60
CA LEU A 53 -9.43 -2.46 -1.80
C LEU A 53 -9.33 -3.32 -3.06
N GLU A 54 -8.35 -4.22 -3.12
CA GLU A 54 -8.19 -5.15 -4.24
C GLU A 54 -9.45 -5.98 -4.44
N ASN A 55 -10.00 -6.51 -3.34
CA ASN A 55 -11.20 -7.34 -3.41
C ASN A 55 -12.44 -6.55 -3.80
N LYS A 56 -12.59 -5.35 -3.26
CA LYS A 56 -13.79 -4.54 -3.47
C LYS A 56 -13.83 -3.85 -4.83
N THR A 57 -12.70 -3.73 -5.50
CA THR A 57 -12.61 -3.05 -6.79
C THR A 57 -12.43 -4.01 -7.96
N GLN A 58 -12.57 -5.32 -7.73
CA GLN A 58 -12.44 -6.31 -8.80
C GLN A 58 -13.41 -6.01 -9.94
N GLY A 59 -12.85 -5.99 -11.17
CA GLY A 59 -13.63 -5.71 -12.36
C GLY A 59 -13.91 -4.23 -12.60
N ASN A 60 -13.43 -3.35 -11.71
CA ASN A 60 -13.70 -1.91 -11.80
C ASN A 60 -12.43 -1.07 -11.91
N LEU A 61 -11.28 -1.70 -12.08
CA LEU A 61 -10.00 -0.99 -12.23
C LEU A 61 -9.50 -1.09 -13.65
N THR A 62 -8.82 -0.03 -14.12
CA THR A 62 -8.06 -0.14 -15.35
C THR A 62 -6.87 -1.08 -15.12
N ALA A 63 -6.27 -1.57 -16.21
CA ALA A 63 -5.09 -2.42 -16.10
C ALA A 63 -3.96 -1.72 -15.34
N THR A 64 -3.77 -0.43 -15.59
CA THR A 64 -2.74 0.36 -14.92
C THR A 64 -3.01 0.50 -13.43
N GLU A 65 -4.26 0.77 -13.05
CA GLU A 65 -4.66 0.87 -11.64
C GLU A 65 -4.47 -0.45 -10.91
N TYR A 66 -4.87 -1.54 -11.54
CA TYR A 66 -4.69 -2.87 -10.99
C TYR A 66 -3.21 -3.20 -10.78
N GLN A 67 -2.37 -2.90 -11.78
CA GLN A 67 -0.94 -3.15 -11.68
C GLN A 67 -0.29 -2.35 -10.56
N LEU A 68 -0.69 -1.09 -10.39
CA LEU A 68 -0.18 -0.25 -9.31
C LEU A 68 -0.51 -0.85 -7.95
N LEU A 69 -1.76 -1.28 -7.76
CA LEU A 69 -2.20 -1.89 -6.50
C LEU A 69 -1.46 -3.19 -6.22
N LYS A 70 -1.31 -4.05 -7.23
CA LYS A 70 -0.56 -5.30 -7.09
C LYS A 70 0.90 -5.06 -6.79
N MET A 71 1.52 -4.07 -7.43
CA MET A 71 2.90 -3.72 -7.19
C MET A 71 3.10 -3.27 -5.74
N ALA A 72 2.20 -2.42 -5.24
CA ALA A 72 2.27 -1.97 -3.85
C ALA A 72 2.20 -3.15 -2.88
N LEU A 73 1.25 -4.06 -3.07
CA LEU A 73 1.09 -5.23 -2.20
C LEU A 73 2.29 -6.18 -2.31
N ASN A 74 2.78 -6.41 -3.53
CA ASN A 74 3.93 -7.30 -3.76
C ASN A 74 5.22 -6.76 -3.13
N ASN A 75 5.33 -5.44 -3.00
CA ASN A 75 6.48 -4.81 -2.35
C ASN A 75 6.33 -4.77 -0.83
N LEU A 76 5.13 -4.54 -0.33
CA LEU A 76 4.91 -4.35 1.11
C LEU A 76 4.85 -5.65 1.89
N ARG A 77 4.27 -6.70 1.32
CA ARG A 77 4.15 -7.98 2.02
C ARG A 77 5.49 -8.57 2.46
N PRO A 78 6.51 -8.67 1.58
CA PRO A 78 7.81 -9.19 2.01
C PRO A 78 8.49 -8.30 3.05
N LEU A 79 8.32 -6.99 2.97
CA LEU A 79 8.88 -6.07 3.96
C LEU A 79 8.23 -6.26 5.32
N TYR A 80 6.93 -6.46 5.34
CA TYR A 80 6.21 -6.75 6.58
C TYR A 80 6.68 -8.07 7.20
N GLU A 81 6.78 -9.12 6.39
CA GLU A 81 7.23 -10.43 6.86
C GLU A 81 8.65 -10.36 7.43
N ALA A 82 9.53 -9.65 6.76
CA ALA A 82 10.91 -9.46 7.24
C ALA A 82 10.94 -8.70 8.57
N ALA A 83 10.12 -7.66 8.70
CA ALA A 83 10.05 -6.88 9.94
C ALA A 83 9.45 -7.69 11.08
N GLU A 84 8.49 -8.56 10.77
CA GLU A 84 7.85 -9.44 11.74
C GLU A 84 8.82 -10.46 12.33
N ASP A 85 9.78 -10.91 11.54
CA ASP A 85 10.77 -11.91 11.93
C ASP A 85 11.92 -11.34 12.77
N GLU A 86 11.99 -10.04 12.92
CA GLU A 86 13.00 -9.39 13.77
C GLU A 86 12.59 -9.45 15.29
#